data_67ab4256d35ca956d943ce3bc232b387
#
_entry.id   67ab4256d35ca956d943ce3bc232b387
#
_cell.length_a   1.000
_cell.length_b   1.000
_cell.length_c   1.000
_cell.angle_alpha   90.00
_cell.angle_beta   90.00
_cell.angle_gamma   90.00
#
_symmetry.space_group_name_H-M   'P 1'
#
loop_
_entity.id
_entity.type
_entity.pdbx_description
1 polymer ?
#
loop_
_entity_poly.entity_id
_entity_poly.type
_entity_poly.pdbx_seq_one_letter_code
_entity_poly.pdbx_strand_id
1 'polypeptide(L)'
;MNINYFMNEAIKEAKLAFDNNEVPVGGVLIDNKTNEIIERSYNKINVKKNAIYHCEIDLIINSCEKLSQKYLNDTVMFVTLEPCTMCASAISEVHIDKLYFGAYDEKNGGIEERKVILKK
;
A
#
# COMPACT_ATOMS: atom_id res chain seq x y z
N MET A 1 15.81 7.37 5.76
CA MET A 1 14.65 7.43 4.83
C MET A 1 13.79 8.64 5.15
N ASN A 2 13.42 9.40 4.14
CA ASN A 2 12.58 10.58 4.33
C ASN A 2 11.10 10.20 4.32
N ILE A 3 10.56 9.93 5.50
CA ILE A 3 9.18 9.45 5.66
C ILE A 3 8.16 10.47 5.10
N ASN A 4 8.37 11.76 5.37
CA ASN A 4 7.45 12.80 4.89
C ASN A 4 7.43 12.88 3.36
N TYR A 5 8.59 12.75 2.73
CA TYR A 5 8.66 12.76 1.27
C TYR A 5 7.84 11.62 0.66
N PHE A 6 8.03 10.40 1.16
CA PHE A 6 7.33 9.24 0.61
C PHE A 6 5.84 9.26 0.93
N MET A 7 5.46 9.74 2.11
CA MET A 7 4.04 9.90 2.41
C MET A 7 3.40 10.94 1.49
N ASN A 8 4.11 12.02 1.16
CA ASN A 8 3.60 13.00 0.21
C ASN A 8 3.44 12.41 -1.19
N GLU A 9 4.33 11.51 -1.60
CA GLU A 9 4.18 10.79 -2.87
C GLU A 9 2.94 9.89 -2.85
N ALA A 10 2.68 9.23 -1.73
CA ALA A 10 1.45 8.44 -1.57
C ALA A 10 0.20 9.33 -1.65
N ILE A 11 0.25 10.52 -1.06
CA ILE A 11 -0.87 11.48 -1.12
C ILE A 11 -1.13 11.93 -2.56
N LYS A 12 -0.10 12.10 -3.39
CA LYS A 12 -0.28 12.41 -4.81
C LYS A 12 -1.08 11.33 -5.51
N GLU A 13 -0.81 10.06 -5.19
CA GLU A 13 -1.57 8.94 -5.73
C GLU A 13 -3.03 8.96 -5.26
N ALA A 14 -3.26 9.31 -3.99
CA ALA A 14 -4.63 9.44 -3.47
C ALA A 14 -5.42 10.51 -4.21
N LYS A 15 -4.76 11.61 -4.60
CA LYS A 15 -5.42 12.65 -5.41
C LYS A 15 -5.79 12.14 -6.78
N LEU A 16 -4.95 11.32 -7.40
CA LEU A 16 -5.28 10.68 -8.67
C LEU A 16 -6.50 9.77 -8.53
N ALA A 17 -6.59 9.02 -7.44
CA ALA A 17 -7.76 8.20 -7.16
C ALA A 17 -9.03 9.07 -7.11
N PHE A 18 -8.99 10.16 -6.37
CA PHE A 18 -10.11 11.10 -6.25
C PHE A 18 -10.52 11.63 -7.63
N ASP A 19 -9.55 12.03 -8.44
CA ASP A 19 -9.81 12.56 -9.78
C ASP A 19 -10.42 11.52 -10.73
N ASN A 20 -10.24 10.24 -10.43
CA ASN A 20 -10.76 9.14 -11.22
C ASN A 20 -11.97 8.46 -10.57
N ASN A 21 -12.67 9.16 -9.68
CA ASN A 21 -13.89 8.67 -9.01
C ASN A 21 -13.69 7.41 -8.20
N GLU A 22 -12.51 7.28 -7.60
CA GLU A 22 -12.20 6.21 -6.66
C GLU A 22 -12.12 6.77 -5.25
N VAL A 23 -12.22 5.90 -4.26
CA VAL A 23 -11.92 6.29 -2.88
C VAL A 23 -10.47 6.78 -2.82
N PRO A 24 -10.20 7.98 -2.24
CA PRO A 24 -8.88 8.59 -2.32
C PRO A 24 -7.85 7.95 -1.40
N VAL A 25 -7.39 6.78 -1.78
CA VAL A 25 -6.30 6.07 -1.10
C VAL A 25 -5.18 5.87 -2.11
N GLY A 26 -3.98 6.24 -1.73
CA GLY A 26 -2.80 6.08 -2.57
C GLY A 26 -1.63 5.54 -1.78
N GLY A 27 -0.66 4.96 -2.50
CA GLY A 27 0.51 4.39 -1.86
C GLY A 27 1.70 4.25 -2.78
N VAL A 28 2.85 4.03 -2.16
CA VAL A 28 4.10 3.76 -2.85
C VAL A 28 4.81 2.62 -2.13
N LEU A 29 5.57 1.83 -2.88
CA LEU A 29 6.44 0.80 -2.32
C LEU A 29 7.89 1.20 -2.61
N ILE A 30 8.72 1.15 -1.59
CA ILE A 30 10.09 1.67 -1.60
C ILE A 30 11.07 0.54 -1.36
N ASP A 31 12.17 0.53 -2.14
CA ASP A 31 13.31 -0.33 -1.86
C ASP A 31 14.04 0.20 -0.62
N ASN A 32 14.08 -0.57 0.45
CA ASN A 32 14.66 -0.13 1.70
C ASN A 32 16.19 0.06 1.66
N LYS A 33 16.85 -0.51 0.66
CA LYS A 33 18.30 -0.37 0.50
C LYS A 33 18.69 0.87 -0.29
N THR A 34 17.94 1.16 -1.35
CA THR A 34 18.28 2.27 -2.26
C THR A 34 17.43 3.51 -2.05
N ASN A 35 16.30 3.38 -1.33
CA ASN A 35 15.29 4.43 -1.16
C ASN A 35 14.62 4.84 -2.47
N GLU A 36 14.65 3.96 -3.47
CA GLU A 36 13.97 4.21 -4.73
C GLU A 36 12.53 3.71 -4.68
N ILE A 37 11.64 4.43 -5.34
CA ILE A 37 10.25 3.99 -5.50
C ILE A 37 10.22 2.85 -6.50
N ILE A 38 9.77 1.67 -6.04
CA ILE A 38 9.61 0.50 -6.90
C ILE A 38 8.33 0.65 -7.72
N GLU A 39 7.24 1.02 -7.06
CA GLU A 39 5.92 1.13 -7.68
C GLU A 39 5.06 2.12 -6.92
N ARG A 40 4.05 2.68 -7.60
CA ARG A 40 3.06 3.57 -7.00
C ARG A 40 1.68 3.16 -7.48
N SER A 41 0.67 3.40 -6.67
CA SER A 41 -0.68 3.03 -7.01
C SER A 41 -1.72 3.82 -6.22
N TYR A 42 -2.98 3.68 -6.66
CA TYR A 42 -4.14 4.19 -5.95
C TYR A 42 -5.29 3.21 -6.14
N ASN A 43 -6.35 3.36 -5.34
CA ASN A 43 -7.52 2.49 -5.44
C ASN A 43 -8.10 2.46 -6.85
N LYS A 44 -8.42 1.26 -7.34
CA LYS A 44 -8.93 1.04 -8.69
C LYS A 44 -10.15 0.12 -8.70
N ILE A 45 -10.90 0.09 -7.60
CA ILE A 45 -12.07 -0.79 -7.45
C ILE A 45 -13.09 -0.54 -8.56
N ASN A 46 -13.38 0.73 -8.84
CA ASN A 46 -14.40 1.08 -9.82
C ASN A 46 -13.92 0.86 -11.27
N VAL A 47 -12.70 1.31 -11.58
CA VAL A 47 -12.17 1.18 -12.94
C VAL A 47 -11.90 -0.27 -13.31
N LYS A 48 -11.45 -1.08 -12.37
CA LYS A 48 -11.22 -2.51 -12.58
C LYS A 48 -12.46 -3.36 -12.37
N LYS A 49 -13.54 -2.78 -11.85
CA LYS A 49 -14.77 -3.48 -11.49
C LYS A 49 -14.47 -4.71 -10.64
N ASN A 50 -13.63 -4.52 -9.63
CA ASN A 50 -13.13 -5.59 -8.78
C ASN A 50 -13.04 -5.08 -7.34
N ALA A 51 -13.90 -5.63 -6.47
CA ALA A 51 -14.06 -5.15 -5.10
C ALA A 51 -12.78 -5.28 -4.24
N ILE A 52 -11.87 -6.15 -4.60
CA ILE A 52 -10.62 -6.32 -3.83
C ILE A 52 -9.45 -5.50 -4.39
N TYR A 53 -9.67 -4.71 -5.44
CA TYR A 53 -8.59 -3.99 -6.11
C TYR A 53 -8.22 -2.69 -5.38
N HIS A 54 -7.89 -2.85 -4.11
CA HIS A 54 -7.38 -1.77 -3.28
C HIS A 54 -5.97 -1.37 -3.74
N CYS A 55 -5.56 -0.17 -3.37
CA CYS A 55 -4.23 0.37 -3.66
C CYS A 55 -3.13 -0.63 -3.28
N GLU A 56 -3.20 -1.18 -2.08
CA GLU A 56 -2.17 -2.07 -1.56
C GLU A 56 -2.06 -3.37 -2.37
N ILE A 57 -3.20 -3.92 -2.78
CA ILE A 57 -3.22 -5.14 -3.61
C ILE A 57 -2.57 -4.86 -4.96
N ASP A 58 -2.90 -3.73 -5.58
CA ASP A 58 -2.30 -3.33 -6.85
C ASP A 58 -0.78 -3.14 -6.72
N LEU A 59 -0.34 -2.48 -5.65
CA LEU A 59 1.09 -2.29 -5.36
C LEU A 59 1.81 -3.64 -5.27
N ILE A 60 1.23 -4.59 -4.54
CA ILE A 60 1.83 -5.91 -4.34
C ILE A 60 1.93 -6.65 -5.66
N ILE A 61 0.84 -6.73 -6.41
CA ILE A 61 0.81 -7.46 -7.68
C ILE A 61 1.83 -6.88 -8.64
N ASN A 62 1.81 -5.57 -8.84
CA ASN A 62 2.68 -4.92 -9.82
C ASN A 62 4.16 -4.97 -9.40
N SER A 63 4.44 -4.86 -8.11
CA SER A 63 5.81 -4.92 -7.61
C SER A 63 6.40 -6.32 -7.76
N CYS A 64 5.63 -7.35 -7.43
CA CYS A 64 6.07 -8.73 -7.62
C CYS A 64 6.35 -9.04 -9.08
N GLU A 65 5.51 -8.56 -9.99
CA GLU A 65 5.72 -8.73 -11.42
C GLU A 65 6.98 -7.99 -11.89
N LYS A 66 7.11 -6.73 -11.48
CA LYS A 66 8.24 -5.89 -11.89
C LYS A 66 9.58 -6.47 -11.44
N LEU A 67 9.64 -7.00 -10.22
CA LEU A 67 10.85 -7.54 -9.64
C LEU A 67 11.05 -9.03 -9.94
N SER A 68 10.05 -9.67 -10.55
CA SER A 68 10.03 -11.13 -10.79
C SER A 68 10.27 -11.90 -9.49
N GLN A 69 9.59 -11.48 -8.43
CA GLN A 69 9.71 -12.07 -7.10
C GLN A 69 8.33 -12.34 -6.52
N LYS A 70 8.21 -13.41 -5.75
CA LYS A 70 6.97 -13.72 -5.03
C LYS A 70 6.93 -13.08 -3.64
N TYR A 71 8.07 -12.66 -3.10
CA TYR A 71 8.17 -11.97 -1.82
C TYR A 71 8.84 -10.62 -1.99
N LEU A 72 8.42 -9.65 -1.20
CA LEU A 72 8.89 -8.27 -1.27
C LEU A 72 9.74 -7.92 -0.05
N ASN A 73 10.77 -8.75 0.20
CA ASN A 73 11.73 -8.51 1.28
C ASN A 73 12.47 -7.19 1.05
N ASP A 74 12.91 -6.56 2.12
CA ASP A 74 13.65 -5.30 2.08
C ASP A 74 12.89 -4.18 1.41
N THR A 75 11.56 -4.14 1.60
CA THR A 75 10.71 -3.07 1.08
C THR A 75 9.95 -2.37 2.19
N VAL A 76 9.50 -1.17 1.91
CA VAL A 76 8.69 -0.35 2.82
C VAL A 76 7.48 0.17 2.04
N MET A 77 6.29 -0.02 2.59
CA MET A 77 5.07 0.51 1.99
C MET A 77 4.62 1.77 2.72
N PHE A 78 4.29 2.79 1.95
CA PHE A 78 3.63 3.99 2.45
C PHE A 78 2.24 4.04 1.83
N VAL A 79 1.21 4.17 2.64
CA VAL A 79 -0.17 4.27 2.17
C VAL A 79 -0.89 5.33 3.00
N THR A 80 -1.82 6.05 2.38
CA THR A 80 -2.44 7.22 3.02
C THR A 80 -3.43 6.87 4.11
N LEU A 81 -4.02 5.68 4.05
CA LEU A 81 -5.00 5.21 5.03
C LEU A 81 -4.60 3.84 5.55
N GLU A 82 -4.90 3.56 6.80
CA GLU A 82 -4.62 2.26 7.42
C GLU A 82 -5.20 1.13 6.56
N PRO A 83 -4.39 0.12 6.18
CA PRO A 83 -4.89 -1.00 5.39
C PRO A 83 -5.99 -1.77 6.12
N CYS A 84 -6.99 -2.22 5.36
CA CYS A 84 -8.01 -3.10 5.90
C CYS A 84 -7.42 -4.48 6.22
N THR A 85 -8.23 -5.34 6.86
CA THR A 85 -7.76 -6.68 7.25
C THR A 85 -7.22 -7.48 6.07
N MET A 86 -7.90 -7.44 4.93
CA MET A 86 -7.45 -8.15 3.72
C MET A 86 -6.07 -7.66 3.27
N CYS A 87 -5.91 -6.35 3.15
CA CYS A 87 -4.64 -5.77 2.70
C CYS A 87 -3.52 -5.97 3.72
N ALA A 88 -3.82 -5.84 5.00
CA ALA A 88 -2.84 -6.08 6.07
C ALA A 88 -2.33 -7.52 6.02
N SER A 89 -3.22 -8.47 5.79
CA SER A 89 -2.84 -9.89 5.65
C SER A 89 -1.96 -10.11 4.42
N ALA A 90 -2.30 -9.48 3.29
CA ALA A 90 -1.52 -9.58 2.07
C ALA A 90 -0.12 -8.98 2.24
N ILE A 91 -0.03 -7.81 2.89
CA ILE A 91 1.25 -7.14 3.19
C ILE A 91 2.14 -8.07 4.01
N SER A 92 1.58 -8.70 5.03
CA SER A 92 2.31 -9.67 5.86
C SER A 92 2.75 -10.88 5.06
N GLU A 93 1.86 -11.39 4.21
CA GLU A 93 2.12 -12.62 3.44
C GLU A 93 3.28 -12.46 2.47
N VAL A 94 3.44 -11.28 1.87
CA VAL A 94 4.53 -11.03 0.91
C VAL A 94 5.80 -10.48 1.57
N HIS A 95 5.84 -10.44 2.89
CA HIS A 95 7.04 -10.09 3.67
C HIS A 95 7.53 -8.66 3.50
N ILE A 96 6.64 -7.70 3.31
CA ILE A 96 7.02 -6.29 3.32
C ILE A 96 7.54 -5.96 4.74
N ASP A 97 8.72 -5.35 4.82
CA ASP A 97 9.41 -5.14 6.09
C ASP A 97 8.72 -4.14 7.01
N LYS A 98 8.29 -3.02 6.45
CA LYS A 98 7.71 -1.92 7.22
C LYS A 98 6.52 -1.34 6.48
N LEU A 99 5.57 -0.85 7.27
CA LEU A 99 4.39 -0.17 6.77
C LEU A 99 4.22 1.15 7.53
N TYR A 100 4.08 2.23 6.77
CA TYR A 100 3.67 3.53 7.30
C TYR A 100 2.32 3.88 6.71
N PHE A 101 1.38 4.35 7.53
CA PHE A 101 0.10 4.84 7.01
C PHE A 101 -0.21 6.22 7.60
N GLY A 102 -0.93 7.03 6.82
CA GLY A 102 -1.14 8.43 7.16
C GLY A 102 -2.26 8.66 8.16
N ALA A 103 -3.31 7.87 8.12
CA ALA A 103 -4.47 8.03 8.99
C ALA A 103 -5.03 6.67 9.39
N TYR A 104 -5.57 6.60 10.60
CA TYR A 104 -6.26 5.40 11.06
C TYR A 104 -7.62 5.25 10.39
N ASP A 105 -8.03 4.03 10.13
CA ASP A 105 -9.37 3.71 9.66
C ASP A 105 -10.09 3.00 10.81
N GLU A 106 -10.85 3.76 11.58
CA GLU A 106 -11.52 3.26 12.78
C GLU A 106 -12.55 2.18 12.47
N LYS A 107 -13.11 2.20 11.26
CA LYS A 107 -14.16 1.27 10.86
C LYS A 107 -13.60 -0.04 10.29
N ASN A 108 -12.63 0.05 9.39
CA ASN A 108 -12.16 -1.10 8.60
C ASN A 108 -10.67 -1.43 8.77
N GLY A 109 -9.96 -0.69 9.62
CA GLY A 109 -8.53 -0.86 9.80
C GLY A 109 -8.16 -2.27 10.25
N GLY A 110 -7.13 -2.82 9.63
CA GLY A 110 -6.69 -4.18 9.89
C GLY A 110 -5.44 -4.28 10.77
N ILE A 111 -4.80 -3.17 11.07
CA ILE A 111 -3.55 -3.16 11.83
C ILE A 111 -3.82 -2.97 13.32
N GLU A 112 -4.48 -1.88 13.69
CA GLU A 112 -4.70 -1.54 15.10
C GLU A 112 -5.98 -2.18 15.65
N GLU A 113 -7.04 -2.16 14.89
CA GLU A 113 -8.36 -2.59 15.37
C GLU A 113 -8.62 -4.08 15.17
N ARG A 114 -8.09 -4.67 14.10
CA ARG A 114 -8.33 -6.08 13.75
C ARG A 114 -7.20 -7.01 14.16
N LYS A 115 -6.15 -6.47 14.74
CA LYS A 115 -5.03 -7.22 15.31
C LYS A 115 -4.35 -8.16 14.31
N VAL A 116 -4.26 -7.74 13.06
CA VAL A 116 -3.44 -8.46 12.09
C VAL A 116 -1.98 -8.19 12.42
N ILE A 117 -1.24 -9.25 12.67
CA ILE A 117 0.19 -9.13 13.00
C ILE A 117 0.99 -9.19 11.72
N LEU A 118 1.73 -8.11 11.41
CA LEU A 118 2.61 -8.09 10.26
C LEU A 118 3.87 -8.89 10.56
N LYS A 119 4.20 -9.83 9.68
CA LYS A 119 5.38 -10.67 9.83
C LYS A 119 6.58 -10.02 9.15
N LYS A 120 7.72 -10.26 9.74
CA LYS A 120 8.97 -9.77 9.19
C LYS A 120 9.49 -10.69 8.09
#